data_dbe9e277e7e3fe41c0c16524b2967db2
#
_entry.id   dbe9e277e7e3fe41c0c16524b2967db2
#
_cell.length_a   1.000
_cell.length_b   1.000
_cell.length_c   1.000
_cell.angle_alpha   90.00
_cell.angle_beta   90.00
_cell.angle_gamma   90.00
#
_symmetry.space_group_name_H-M   'P 1'
#
loop_
_entity.id
_entity.type
_entity.pdbx_description
1 polymer ?
#
loop_
_entity_poly.entity_id
_entity_poly.type
_entity_poly.pdbx_seq_one_letter_code
_entity_poly.pdbx_strand_id
1 'polypeptide(L)'
;MKKILCLVVLGMICLVMLAAAPEEKMPKPQYDEKGQLLRPTDYREWMFLSAGFGMNYSPEPGSHEMFTNVFVQRWAYDEFAKSGKWPEQSMFVIDEREAASRSSINQKGHYQTDLMGLAVEVKDSSRNPDKWAYYGFAADSKSSGAMAHGNSCWACHDAHAAVEHTFVQFYPTLKTVAKQFGTYNEEREKVADAK
;
A
#
# COMPACT_ATOMS: atom_id res chain seq x y z
N MET A 1 -3.68 -54.82 -44.26
CA MET A 1 -4.61 -54.13 -43.32
C MET A 1 -4.08 -54.04 -41.90
N LYS A 2 -2.75 -53.75 -41.67
CA LYS A 2 -2.12 -53.65 -40.31
C LYS A 2 -1.33 -52.35 -40.08
N LYS A 3 -1.43 -51.37 -40.93
CA LYS A 3 -0.65 -50.09 -40.83
C LYS A 3 -1.50 -48.84 -40.54
N ILE A 4 -2.80 -48.96 -40.35
CA ILE A 4 -3.69 -47.79 -40.10
C ILE A 4 -4.04 -47.63 -38.61
N LEU A 5 -3.74 -48.63 -37.77
CA LEU A 5 -4.13 -48.58 -36.33
C LEU A 5 -3.12 -47.88 -35.41
N CYS A 6 -1.91 -47.56 -35.88
CA CYS A 6 -0.89 -46.87 -35.04
C CYS A 6 -0.94 -45.34 -35.09
N LEU A 7 -1.69 -44.73 -36.01
CA LEU A 7 -1.75 -43.28 -36.15
C LEU A 7 -2.87 -42.59 -35.35
N VAL A 8 -3.81 -43.38 -34.81
CA VAL A 8 -4.92 -42.84 -34.01
C VAL A 8 -4.62 -42.75 -32.51
N VAL A 9 -3.61 -43.48 -32.03
CA VAL A 9 -3.26 -43.49 -30.59
C VAL A 9 -2.26 -42.36 -30.22
N LEU A 10 -1.55 -41.75 -31.17
CA LEU A 10 -0.61 -40.68 -30.91
C LEU A 10 -1.24 -39.27 -30.89
N GLY A 11 -2.51 -39.16 -31.28
CA GLY A 11 -3.25 -37.88 -31.32
C GLY A 11 -3.99 -37.49 -30.03
N MET A 12 -3.97 -38.34 -29.00
CA MET A 12 -4.86 -38.18 -27.83
C MET A 12 -4.14 -37.92 -26.49
N ILE A 13 -2.86 -37.59 -26.52
CA ILE A 13 -2.08 -37.30 -25.28
C ILE A 13 -1.59 -35.84 -25.26
N CYS A 14 -2.12 -34.95 -26.05
CA CYS A 14 -2.02 -33.52 -25.85
C CYS A 14 -3.26 -32.97 -25.12
N LEU A 15 -3.67 -33.64 -24.05
CA LEU A 15 -4.60 -33.04 -23.11
C LEU A 15 -3.77 -32.07 -22.25
N VAL A 16 -3.76 -30.83 -22.70
CA VAL A 16 -3.21 -29.64 -22.05
C VAL A 16 -3.58 -29.69 -20.58
N MET A 17 -2.61 -29.94 -19.72
CA MET A 17 -2.71 -29.51 -18.33
C MET A 17 -2.72 -27.98 -18.34
N LEU A 18 -3.91 -27.39 -18.51
CA LEU A 18 -4.16 -26.04 -18.06
C LEU A 18 -4.00 -26.10 -16.53
N ALA A 19 -2.78 -25.95 -16.06
CA ALA A 19 -2.57 -25.65 -14.65
C ALA A 19 -3.34 -24.35 -14.42
N ALA A 20 -4.44 -24.42 -13.68
CA ALA A 20 -5.11 -23.22 -13.18
C ALA A 20 -4.03 -22.41 -12.47
N ALA A 21 -3.80 -21.17 -12.92
CA ALA A 21 -2.93 -20.25 -12.21
C ALA A 21 -3.44 -20.23 -10.76
N PRO A 22 -2.54 -20.28 -9.77
CA PRO A 22 -2.97 -20.19 -8.37
C PRO A 22 -3.83 -18.93 -8.25
N GLU A 23 -5.02 -19.11 -7.69
CA GLU A 23 -5.93 -18.00 -7.40
C GLU A 23 -5.18 -17.01 -6.52
N GLU A 24 -4.91 -15.84 -7.07
CA GLU A 24 -4.13 -14.82 -6.38
C GLU A 24 -4.90 -14.45 -5.11
N LYS A 25 -4.35 -14.80 -3.95
CA LYS A 25 -4.93 -14.45 -2.67
C LYS A 25 -5.08 -12.94 -2.60
N MET A 26 -6.32 -12.47 -2.57
CA MET A 26 -6.64 -11.07 -2.25
C MET A 26 -6.69 -10.93 -0.72
N PRO A 27 -5.56 -10.66 -0.04
CA PRO A 27 -5.58 -10.48 1.41
C PRO A 27 -6.46 -9.28 1.73
N LYS A 28 -7.48 -9.51 2.57
CA LYS A 28 -8.40 -8.47 3.04
C LYS A 28 -8.02 -8.06 4.45
N PRO A 29 -8.37 -6.82 4.87
CA PRO A 29 -8.24 -6.42 6.26
C PRO A 29 -8.89 -7.44 7.19
N GLN A 30 -8.18 -7.86 8.22
CA GLN A 30 -8.65 -8.81 9.23
C GLN A 30 -8.89 -8.07 10.53
N TYR A 31 -9.96 -8.43 11.25
CA TYR A 31 -10.33 -7.77 12.50
C TYR A 31 -10.52 -8.82 13.60
N ASP A 32 -10.18 -8.46 14.83
CA ASP A 32 -10.45 -9.27 16.00
C ASP A 32 -11.92 -9.16 16.44
N GLU A 33 -12.29 -9.90 17.49
CA GLU A 33 -13.65 -9.91 18.04
C GLU A 33 -14.11 -8.54 18.60
N LYS A 34 -13.17 -7.65 18.89
CA LYS A 34 -13.43 -6.28 19.33
C LYS A 34 -13.53 -5.30 18.16
N GLY A 35 -13.40 -5.77 16.92
CA GLY A 35 -13.39 -4.95 15.71
C GLY A 35 -12.10 -4.16 15.50
N GLN A 36 -11.02 -4.50 16.20
CA GLN A 36 -9.71 -3.91 15.98
C GLN A 36 -9.04 -4.55 14.76
N LEU A 37 -8.38 -3.75 13.93
CA LEU A 37 -7.61 -4.24 12.79
C LEU A 37 -6.43 -5.08 13.31
N LEU A 38 -6.33 -6.32 12.83
CA LEU A 38 -5.15 -7.14 13.08
C LEU A 38 -3.96 -6.59 12.30
N ARG A 39 -2.78 -6.62 12.93
CA ARG A 39 -1.56 -6.15 12.30
C ARG A 39 -1.27 -6.94 11.02
N PRO A 40 -1.12 -6.29 9.86
CA PRO A 40 -0.65 -6.96 8.65
C PRO A 40 0.81 -7.39 8.87
N THR A 41 1.09 -8.69 8.74
CA THR A 41 2.42 -9.26 8.97
C THR A 41 3.17 -9.56 7.68
N ASP A 42 2.45 -9.67 6.57
CA ASP A 42 2.94 -10.00 5.23
C ASP A 42 3.14 -8.78 4.32
N TYR A 43 2.95 -7.56 4.84
CA TYR A 43 2.98 -6.33 4.05
C TYR A 43 4.30 -6.13 3.25
N ARG A 44 5.39 -6.74 3.67
CA ARG A 44 6.67 -6.65 2.95
C ARG A 44 6.70 -7.45 1.65
N GLU A 45 5.73 -8.32 1.44
CA GLU A 45 5.50 -9.05 0.19
C GLU A 45 4.57 -8.26 -0.76
N TRP A 46 4.00 -7.15 -0.29
CA TRP A 46 3.10 -6.31 -1.07
C TRP A 46 3.86 -5.40 -2.05
N MET A 47 3.12 -4.66 -2.85
CA MET A 47 3.70 -3.68 -3.77
C MET A 47 4.26 -2.49 -3.01
N PHE A 48 5.56 -2.27 -3.17
CA PHE A 48 6.21 -1.05 -2.72
C PHE A 48 5.80 0.12 -3.61
N LEU A 49 5.35 1.22 -3.02
CA LEU A 49 4.90 2.41 -3.74
C LEU A 49 5.93 3.54 -3.71
N SER A 50 6.48 3.81 -2.53
CA SER A 50 7.36 4.96 -2.32
C SER A 50 8.12 4.85 -1.01
N ALA A 51 9.23 5.57 -0.91
CA ALA A 51 9.92 5.82 0.36
C ALA A 51 10.12 7.32 0.55
N GLY A 52 9.98 7.78 1.79
CA GLY A 52 10.37 9.11 2.24
C GLY A 52 11.46 9.03 3.29
N PHE A 53 12.27 10.09 3.38
CA PHE A 53 13.22 10.28 4.47
C PHE A 53 13.09 11.71 5.00
N GLY A 54 12.92 11.84 6.31
CA GLY A 54 12.80 13.14 6.96
C GLY A 54 11.62 13.97 6.46
N MET A 55 10.57 13.35 5.91
CA MET A 55 9.38 14.07 5.47
C MET A 55 8.69 14.71 6.67
N ASN A 56 8.55 16.02 6.62
CA ASN A 56 7.89 16.81 7.66
C ASN A 56 6.68 17.53 7.07
N TYR A 57 5.57 17.47 7.76
CA TYR A 57 4.28 18.08 7.37
C TYR A 57 3.97 19.36 8.14
N SER A 58 4.95 19.84 8.91
CA SER A 58 4.92 21.10 9.64
C SER A 58 6.00 22.04 9.10
N PRO A 59 5.79 23.37 9.09
CA PRO A 59 6.85 24.33 8.78
C PRO A 59 7.99 24.32 9.82
N GLU A 60 7.73 23.82 11.03
CA GLU A 60 8.76 23.69 12.06
C GLU A 60 9.65 22.47 11.76
N PRO A 61 10.97 22.57 12.04
CA PRO A 61 11.87 21.43 11.88
C PRO A 61 11.38 20.22 12.67
N GLY A 62 11.31 19.06 12.03
CA GLY A 62 11.03 17.80 12.71
C GLY A 62 12.14 17.45 13.70
N SER A 63 11.79 16.94 14.87
CA SER A 63 12.74 16.57 15.91
C SER A 63 13.47 15.24 15.61
N HIS A 64 12.96 14.45 14.69
CA HIS A 64 13.47 13.11 14.40
C HIS A 64 13.26 12.76 12.91
N GLU A 65 14.35 12.50 12.21
CA GLU A 65 14.32 12.06 10.83
C GLU A 65 14.19 10.54 10.80
N MET A 66 13.18 10.05 10.07
CA MET A 66 12.92 8.63 9.91
C MET A 66 12.66 8.30 8.44
N PHE A 67 12.76 7.02 8.13
CA PHE A 67 12.27 6.49 6.86
C PHE A 67 10.81 6.09 6.97
N THR A 68 10.06 6.39 5.93
CA THR A 68 8.71 5.89 5.71
C THR A 68 8.68 5.10 4.40
N ASN A 69 8.25 3.84 4.45
CA ASN A 69 8.10 3.01 3.27
C ASN A 69 6.62 2.66 3.10
N VAL A 70 6.06 2.92 1.93
CA VAL A 70 4.63 2.73 1.66
C VAL A 70 4.44 1.49 0.81
N PHE A 71 3.54 0.62 1.27
CA PHE A 71 3.16 -0.62 0.60
C PHE A 71 1.64 -0.69 0.41
N VAL A 72 1.20 -1.36 -0.65
CA VAL A 72 -0.20 -1.68 -0.90
C VAL A 72 -0.32 -3.12 -1.38
N GLN A 73 -1.43 -3.79 -1.10
CA GLN A 73 -1.68 -5.14 -1.59
C GLN A 73 -1.55 -5.19 -3.12
N ARG A 74 -0.94 -6.26 -3.65
CA ARG A 74 -0.73 -6.46 -5.09
C ARG A 74 -2.03 -6.30 -5.88
N TRP A 75 -3.09 -6.98 -5.48
CA TRP A 75 -4.37 -6.94 -6.17
C TRP A 75 -4.97 -5.53 -6.22
N ALA A 76 -4.83 -4.74 -5.14
CA ALA A 76 -5.32 -3.36 -5.09
C ALA A 76 -4.51 -2.44 -6.02
N TYR A 77 -3.20 -2.64 -6.08
CA TYR A 77 -2.32 -1.97 -7.04
C TYR A 77 -2.73 -2.26 -8.47
N ASP A 78 -2.96 -3.54 -8.82
CA ASP A 78 -3.30 -3.97 -10.18
C ASP A 78 -4.68 -3.45 -10.62
N GLU A 79 -5.65 -3.37 -9.70
CA GLU A 79 -6.96 -2.77 -9.97
C GLU A 79 -6.86 -1.24 -10.13
N PHE A 80 -6.05 -0.57 -9.31
CA PHE A 80 -5.78 0.86 -9.49
C PHE A 80 -5.11 1.14 -10.84
N ALA A 81 -4.16 0.32 -11.24
CA ALA A 81 -3.47 0.45 -12.53
C ALA A 81 -4.43 0.35 -13.74
N LYS A 82 -5.56 -0.33 -13.60
CA LYS A 82 -6.60 -0.49 -14.62
C LYS A 82 -7.67 0.60 -14.62
N SER A 83 -7.84 1.32 -13.51
CA SER A 83 -9.01 2.19 -13.32
C SER A 83 -8.69 3.59 -12.76
N GLY A 84 -7.50 3.79 -12.20
CA GLY A 84 -7.15 5.00 -11.46
C GLY A 84 -7.91 5.16 -10.14
N LYS A 85 -8.58 4.11 -9.65
CA LYS A 85 -9.38 4.12 -8.41
C LYS A 85 -9.01 2.96 -7.51
N TRP A 86 -8.97 3.21 -6.21
CA TRP A 86 -8.74 2.16 -5.23
C TRP A 86 -10.00 1.33 -5.02
N PRO A 87 -9.90 -0.01 -5.12
CA PRO A 87 -11.03 -0.89 -4.81
C PRO A 87 -11.35 -0.89 -3.31
N GLU A 88 -12.55 -1.33 -2.95
CA GLU A 88 -12.92 -1.59 -1.55
C GLU A 88 -12.00 -2.66 -0.94
N GLN A 89 -11.74 -2.57 0.35
CA GLN A 89 -10.80 -3.42 1.10
C GLN A 89 -9.32 -3.19 0.76
N SER A 90 -8.98 -2.13 0.00
CA SER A 90 -7.59 -1.71 -0.17
C SER A 90 -6.98 -1.35 1.18
N MET A 91 -5.76 -1.83 1.42
CA MET A 91 -5.02 -1.55 2.64
C MET A 91 -3.61 -1.08 2.29
N PHE A 92 -3.21 0.04 2.90
CA PHE A 92 -1.86 0.59 2.77
C PHE A 92 -1.15 0.46 4.11
N VAL A 93 0.13 0.20 4.04
CA VAL A 93 1.01 0.17 5.21
C VAL A 93 2.13 1.15 5.00
N ILE A 94 2.31 2.06 5.95
CA ILE A 94 3.51 2.86 6.10
C ILE A 94 4.36 2.19 7.17
N ASP A 95 5.52 1.71 6.77
CA ASP A 95 6.55 1.11 7.64
C ASP A 95 7.49 2.25 8.06
N GLU A 96 7.43 2.63 9.32
CA GLU A 96 8.21 3.71 9.92
C GLU A 96 9.47 3.15 10.56
N ARG A 97 10.66 3.65 10.12
CA ARG A 97 11.95 3.11 10.56
C ARG A 97 12.92 4.18 11.01
N GLU A 98 13.66 3.84 12.03
CA GLU A 98 14.81 4.61 12.47
C GLU A 98 15.81 4.80 11.32
N ALA A 99 16.50 5.94 11.37
CA ALA A 99 17.57 6.26 10.45
C ALA A 99 18.93 6.22 11.16
N ALA A 100 19.91 5.61 10.51
CA ALA A 100 21.30 5.67 10.95
C ALA A 100 22.21 6.11 9.80
N SER A 101 23.41 6.56 10.16
CA SER A 101 24.43 7.00 9.23
C SER A 101 25.82 6.52 9.68
N ARG A 102 26.81 6.61 8.78
CA ARG A 102 28.23 6.35 9.08
C ARG A 102 28.49 4.95 9.66
N SER A 103 28.12 3.93 8.92
CA SER A 103 28.41 2.54 9.28
C SER A 103 28.97 1.78 8.06
N SER A 104 29.94 0.90 8.30
CA SER A 104 30.58 0.07 7.28
C SER A 104 31.12 0.90 6.10
N ILE A 105 30.67 0.64 4.88
CA ILE A 105 31.06 1.38 3.66
C ILE A 105 30.36 2.72 3.50
N ASN A 106 29.33 2.99 4.30
CA ASN A 106 28.57 4.24 4.21
C ASN A 106 29.32 5.39 4.84
N GLN A 107 29.89 6.27 4.02
CA GLN A 107 30.59 7.46 4.43
C GLN A 107 29.67 8.69 4.59
N LYS A 108 28.54 8.69 3.86
CA LYS A 108 27.54 9.78 3.85
C LYS A 108 26.16 9.18 3.58
N GLY A 109 25.12 9.92 3.96
CA GLY A 109 23.74 9.50 3.77
C GLY A 109 23.23 8.64 4.92
N HIS A 110 22.01 8.14 4.75
CA HIS A 110 21.26 7.43 5.79
C HIS A 110 20.79 6.08 5.30
N TYR A 111 20.62 5.15 6.20
CA TYR A 111 20.04 3.83 5.95
C TYR A 111 19.06 3.48 7.07
N GLN A 112 18.11 2.60 6.73
CA GLN A 112 17.04 2.19 7.66
C GLN A 112 17.56 1.18 8.68
N THR A 113 17.06 1.29 9.91
CA THR A 113 17.35 0.36 10.99
C THR A 113 16.05 -0.18 11.61
N ASP A 114 15.84 -0.03 12.88
CA ASP A 114 14.75 -0.68 13.62
C ASP A 114 13.37 -0.15 13.19
N LEU A 115 12.38 -1.04 13.30
CA LEU A 115 10.98 -0.70 13.09
C LEU A 115 10.48 0.10 14.30
N MET A 116 9.97 1.30 14.06
CA MET A 116 9.35 2.15 15.07
C MET A 116 7.87 1.83 15.22
N GLY A 117 7.18 1.64 14.10
CA GLY A 117 5.76 1.37 14.05
C GLY A 117 5.23 1.17 12.64
N LEU A 118 3.92 0.95 12.55
CA LEU A 118 3.20 0.99 11.29
C LEU A 118 2.04 1.98 11.40
N ALA A 119 1.88 2.82 10.39
CA ALA A 119 0.62 3.49 10.13
C ALA A 119 -0.11 2.72 9.01
N VAL A 120 -1.37 2.43 9.22
CA VAL A 120 -2.18 1.65 8.26
C VAL A 120 -3.43 2.43 7.92
N GLU A 121 -3.75 2.53 6.63
CA GLU A 121 -5.03 3.04 6.16
C GLU A 121 -5.79 1.96 5.40
N VAL A 122 -7.11 1.93 5.58
CA VAL A 122 -8.00 0.94 4.98
C VAL A 122 -9.17 1.63 4.34
N LYS A 123 -9.43 1.30 3.07
CA LYS A 123 -10.68 1.68 2.38
C LYS A 123 -11.73 0.61 2.65
N ASP A 124 -12.76 0.94 3.41
CA ASP A 124 -13.88 0.03 3.69
C ASP A 124 -15.16 0.81 3.96
N SER A 125 -15.95 1.02 2.92
CA SER A 125 -17.22 1.75 2.98
C SER A 125 -18.29 1.01 3.80
N SER A 126 -18.14 -0.29 4.03
CA SER A 126 -19.09 -1.08 4.82
C SER A 126 -18.90 -0.88 6.33
N ARG A 127 -17.70 -0.50 6.75
CA ARG A 127 -17.34 -0.30 8.16
C ARG A 127 -17.20 1.17 8.55
N ASN A 128 -16.83 2.02 7.59
CA ASN A 128 -16.48 3.41 7.85
C ASN A 128 -17.35 4.34 6.99
N PRO A 129 -18.15 5.23 7.60
CA PRO A 129 -18.99 6.19 6.87
C PRO A 129 -18.20 7.06 5.88
N ASP A 130 -16.96 7.39 6.24
CA ASP A 130 -16.04 8.19 5.43
C ASP A 130 -15.24 7.35 4.43
N LYS A 131 -15.57 6.07 4.28
CA LYS A 131 -14.91 5.08 3.43
C LYS A 131 -13.49 4.70 3.87
N TRP A 132 -12.76 5.57 4.56
CA TRP A 132 -11.37 5.39 4.97
C TRP A 132 -11.23 5.41 6.49
N ALA A 133 -10.38 4.52 7.01
CA ALA A 133 -10.01 4.49 8.42
C ALA A 133 -8.50 4.35 8.59
N TYR A 134 -7.99 4.89 9.69
CA TYR A 134 -6.56 4.96 10.00
C TYR A 134 -6.27 4.23 11.30
N TYR A 135 -5.14 3.51 11.34
CA TYR A 135 -4.72 2.67 12.45
C TYR A 135 -3.24 2.88 12.72
N GLY A 136 -2.85 3.02 13.98
CA GLY A 136 -1.44 3.09 14.39
C GLY A 136 -1.04 1.84 15.16
N PHE A 137 0.10 1.26 14.82
CA PHE A 137 0.65 0.08 15.50
C PHE A 137 2.02 0.42 16.04
N ALA A 138 2.22 0.30 17.35
CA ALA A 138 3.57 0.26 17.90
C ALA A 138 4.34 -0.96 17.34
N ALA A 139 5.64 -0.97 17.47
CA ALA A 139 6.50 -2.00 16.84
C ALA A 139 6.09 -3.45 17.17
N ASP A 140 5.54 -3.69 18.36
CA ASP A 140 5.13 -4.99 18.88
C ASP A 140 3.60 -5.21 18.96
N SER A 141 2.80 -4.20 18.59
CA SER A 141 1.33 -4.31 18.66
C SER A 141 0.78 -5.36 17.71
N LYS A 142 -0.20 -6.15 18.17
CA LYS A 142 -0.87 -7.20 17.38
C LYS A 142 -2.15 -6.73 16.72
N SER A 143 -2.83 -5.76 17.30
CA SER A 143 -4.04 -5.16 16.76
C SER A 143 -4.11 -3.67 17.12
N SER A 144 -4.96 -2.92 16.43
CA SER A 144 -5.20 -1.49 16.68
C SER A 144 -6.65 -1.14 16.42
N GLY A 145 -7.22 -0.29 17.28
CA GLY A 145 -8.51 0.34 17.02
C GLY A 145 -8.39 1.43 15.96
N ALA A 146 -9.49 1.66 15.23
CA ALA A 146 -9.56 2.78 14.30
C ALA A 146 -9.41 4.11 15.07
N MET A 147 -8.63 5.02 14.51
CA MET A 147 -8.53 6.39 15.01
C MET A 147 -9.88 7.10 14.87
N ALA A 148 -10.21 8.00 15.78
CA ALA A 148 -11.45 8.75 15.72
C ALA A 148 -11.58 9.54 14.41
N HIS A 149 -12.80 9.66 13.89
CA HIS A 149 -13.10 10.50 12.74
C HIS A 149 -12.61 11.94 12.97
N GLY A 150 -12.07 12.57 11.91
CA GLY A 150 -11.54 13.93 12.00
C GLY A 150 -10.22 14.07 12.76
N ASN A 151 -9.56 12.93 13.13
CA ASN A 151 -8.20 12.99 13.68
C ASN A 151 -7.22 13.62 12.67
N SER A 152 -6.00 13.91 13.12
CA SER A 152 -4.99 14.59 12.29
C SER A 152 -4.63 13.83 11.00
N CYS A 153 -4.61 12.48 11.04
CA CYS A 153 -4.36 11.66 9.85
C CYS A 153 -5.47 11.86 8.83
N TRP A 154 -6.74 11.68 9.25
CA TRP A 154 -7.90 11.85 8.38
C TRP A 154 -7.94 13.25 7.77
N ALA A 155 -7.79 14.30 8.59
CA ALA A 155 -7.86 15.68 8.15
C ALA A 155 -6.74 16.03 7.14
N CYS A 156 -5.52 15.53 7.36
CA CYS A 156 -4.40 15.72 6.45
C CYS A 156 -4.65 15.01 5.10
N HIS A 157 -5.09 13.75 5.13
CA HIS A 157 -5.39 12.98 3.92
C HIS A 157 -6.55 13.60 3.12
N ASP A 158 -7.63 14.03 3.79
CA ASP A 158 -8.74 14.73 3.14
C ASP A 158 -8.29 16.03 2.46
N ALA A 159 -7.46 16.82 3.15
CA ALA A 159 -7.00 18.11 2.66
C ALA A 159 -5.94 18.03 1.55
N HIS A 160 -5.05 17.03 1.57
CA HIS A 160 -3.80 17.05 0.78
C HIS A 160 -3.60 15.86 -0.15
N ALA A 161 -4.35 14.77 -0.03
CA ALA A 161 -4.19 13.60 -0.89
C ALA A 161 -4.68 13.90 -2.33
N ALA A 162 -3.88 13.48 -3.33
CA ALA A 162 -4.19 13.75 -4.73
C ALA A 162 -5.21 12.80 -5.36
N VAL A 163 -5.42 11.61 -4.78
CA VAL A 163 -6.44 10.67 -5.22
C VAL A 163 -7.17 10.13 -4.01
N GLU A 164 -8.47 10.42 -3.88
CA GLU A 164 -9.27 10.04 -2.72
C GLU A 164 -8.54 10.49 -1.41
N HIS A 165 -8.20 9.56 -0.53
CA HIS A 165 -7.44 9.81 0.69
C HIS A 165 -5.97 9.33 0.59
N THR A 166 -5.42 9.13 -0.62
CA THR A 166 -4.07 8.58 -0.81
C THR A 166 -3.13 9.58 -1.48
N PHE A 167 -1.90 9.64 -1.01
CA PHE A 167 -0.87 10.54 -1.52
C PHE A 167 -0.22 10.02 -2.81
N VAL A 168 -1.03 9.74 -3.83
CA VAL A 168 -0.57 9.25 -5.15
C VAL A 168 0.44 10.20 -5.79
N GLN A 169 0.46 11.48 -5.42
CA GLN A 169 1.49 12.43 -5.84
C GLN A 169 2.91 11.98 -5.50
N PHE A 170 3.08 11.14 -4.48
CA PHE A 170 4.36 10.54 -4.07
C PHE A 170 4.57 9.11 -4.57
N TYR A 171 3.65 8.56 -5.37
CA TYR A 171 3.74 7.19 -5.91
C TYR A 171 4.15 7.23 -7.39
N PRO A 172 5.47 7.18 -7.72
CA PRO A 172 5.96 7.45 -9.09
C PRO A 172 5.31 6.58 -10.16
N THR A 173 5.01 5.32 -9.84
CA THR A 173 4.43 4.36 -10.79
C THR A 173 2.94 4.56 -11.03
N LEU A 174 2.21 5.17 -10.10
CA LEU A 174 0.75 5.31 -10.13
C LEU A 174 0.27 6.72 -10.46
N LYS A 175 1.11 7.74 -10.26
CA LYS A 175 0.78 9.14 -10.56
C LYS A 175 0.34 9.34 -12.01
N THR A 176 1.07 8.77 -12.97
CA THR A 176 0.72 8.85 -14.39
C THR A 176 -0.59 8.13 -14.68
N VAL A 177 -0.83 6.99 -14.06
CA VAL A 177 -2.09 6.24 -14.18
C VAL A 177 -3.27 7.09 -13.72
N ALA A 178 -3.18 7.67 -12.52
CA ALA A 178 -4.24 8.53 -11.99
C ALA A 178 -4.55 9.73 -12.91
N LYS A 179 -3.52 10.34 -13.50
CA LYS A 179 -3.68 11.42 -14.48
C LYS A 179 -4.38 10.94 -15.75
N GLN A 180 -4.01 9.77 -16.28
CA GLN A 180 -4.65 9.19 -17.47
C GLN A 180 -6.14 8.91 -17.26
N PHE A 181 -6.52 8.47 -16.08
CA PHE A 181 -7.93 8.20 -15.73
C PHE A 181 -8.69 9.43 -15.22
N GLY A 182 -8.03 10.59 -15.11
CA GLY A 182 -8.67 11.83 -14.64
C GLY A 182 -9.09 11.79 -13.17
N THR A 183 -8.48 10.92 -12.34
CA THR A 183 -8.74 10.81 -10.91
C THR A 183 -7.78 11.63 -10.05
N TYR A 184 -6.72 12.16 -10.67
CA TYR A 184 -5.68 12.93 -10.01
C TYR A 184 -6.09 14.40 -9.82
N ASN A 185 -5.98 14.90 -8.60
CA ASN A 185 -6.18 16.30 -8.29
C ASN A 185 -4.84 17.06 -8.32
N GLU A 186 -4.60 17.80 -9.40
CA GLU A 186 -3.37 18.58 -9.63
C GLU A 186 -3.14 19.67 -8.56
N GLU A 187 -4.19 20.22 -7.97
CA GLU A 187 -4.08 21.27 -6.94
C GLU A 187 -3.42 20.74 -5.66
N ARG A 188 -3.55 19.44 -5.39
CA ARG A 188 -2.95 18.76 -4.22
C ARG A 188 -1.44 18.53 -4.36
N GLU A 189 -0.86 18.82 -5.51
CA GLU A 189 0.59 18.73 -5.73
C GLU A 189 1.33 20.02 -5.36
N LYS A 190 0.61 21.13 -5.24
CA LYS A 190 1.18 22.41 -4.88
C LYS A 190 1.61 22.39 -3.41
N VAL A 191 2.82 22.89 -3.15
CA VAL A 191 3.27 23.13 -1.78
C VAL A 191 2.30 24.13 -1.14
N ALA A 192 1.76 23.77 0.03
CA ALA A 192 0.97 24.72 0.78
C ALA A 192 1.86 25.89 1.16
N ASP A 193 1.47 27.11 0.78
CA ASP A 193 2.18 28.31 1.21
C ASP A 193 2.29 28.28 2.74
N ALA A 194 3.53 28.39 3.23
CA ALA A 194 3.77 28.54 4.66
C ALA A 194 3.08 29.84 5.11
N LYS A 195 2.01 29.69 5.88
CA LYS A 195 1.29 30.81 6.48
C LYS A 195 1.97 31.23 7.78
#